data_851786db0c876452139e3eb515201511
#
_entry.id   851786db0c876452139e3eb515201511
#
_cell.length_a   1.000
_cell.length_b   1.000
_cell.length_c   1.000
_cell.angle_alpha   90.00
_cell.angle_beta   90.00
_cell.angle_gamma   90.00
#
_symmetry.space_group_name_H-M   'P 1'
#
loop_
_entity.id
_entity.type
_entity.pdbx_description
1 polymer ?
#
loop_
_entity_poly.entity_id
_entity_poly.type
_entity_poly.pdbx_seq_one_letter_code
_entity_poly.pdbx_strand_id
1 'polypeptide(L)'
;MSIELGESKMKFKINNREWTITETSQRDIKNMQNIRKANEEENLKSTDLRYYGITYTDIQKIYIDEDLPKDIKKATLIHELTHCYIFNYITHLDKNYSEEDVADIVTNSYDIIHEIVDKYFKIKE
;
A
#
# COMPACT_ATOMS: atom_id res chain seq x y z
N MET A 1 -0.04 23.26 -13.59
CA MET A 1 0.11 22.11 -12.77
C MET A 1 1.58 21.81 -12.54
N SER A 2 1.95 21.68 -11.34
CA SER A 2 3.33 21.33 -11.10
C SER A 2 3.47 19.84 -11.11
N ILE A 3 4.42 19.37 -11.82
CA ILE A 3 4.75 17.99 -11.80
C ILE A 3 5.83 17.80 -10.75
N GLU A 4 5.57 16.94 -9.82
CA GLU A 4 6.55 16.65 -8.83
C GLU A 4 7.61 15.81 -9.48
N LEU A 5 8.75 16.39 -9.75
CA LEU A 5 9.83 15.67 -10.39
C LEU A 5 10.31 14.56 -9.48
N GLY A 6 10.38 13.35 -10.02
CA GLY A 6 10.88 12.21 -9.29
C GLY A 6 9.89 11.58 -8.35
N GLU A 7 8.66 12.09 -8.31
CA GLU A 7 7.62 11.49 -7.49
C GLU A 7 6.41 11.22 -8.31
N SER A 8 5.87 10.04 -8.18
CA SER A 8 4.60 9.68 -8.79
C SER A 8 3.58 9.51 -7.69
N LYS A 9 2.51 10.25 -7.79
CA LYS A 9 1.44 10.19 -6.80
C LYS A 9 0.11 10.02 -7.49
N MET A 10 -0.76 9.27 -6.86
CA MET A 10 -2.15 9.17 -7.31
C MET A 10 -3.06 9.14 -6.11
N LYS A 11 -4.13 9.91 -6.18
CA LYS A 11 -5.16 9.87 -5.17
C LYS A 11 -6.29 8.99 -5.66
N PHE A 12 -6.88 8.24 -4.74
CA PHE A 12 -8.03 7.42 -5.05
C PHE A 12 -8.94 7.37 -3.83
N LYS A 13 -10.17 6.97 -4.06
CA LYS A 13 -11.12 6.80 -2.95
C LYS A 13 -11.50 5.35 -2.81
N ILE A 14 -11.56 4.89 -1.57
CA ILE A 14 -12.07 3.59 -1.26
C ILE A 14 -12.96 3.75 -0.02
N ASN A 15 -14.15 3.22 -0.07
CA ASN A 15 -15.16 3.39 0.98
C ASN A 15 -15.33 4.86 1.34
N ASN A 16 -15.33 5.71 0.33
CA ASN A 16 -15.53 7.16 0.46
C ASN A 16 -14.42 7.89 1.24
N ARG A 17 -13.27 7.28 1.40
CA ARG A 17 -12.11 7.88 2.04
C ARG A 17 -11.00 8.08 1.02
N GLU A 18 -10.33 9.21 1.11
CA GLU A 18 -9.27 9.51 0.16
C GLU A 18 -7.94 8.91 0.63
N TRP A 19 -7.28 8.26 -0.29
CA TRP A 19 -5.97 7.65 -0.07
C TRP A 19 -5.01 8.13 -1.12
N THR A 20 -3.73 8.05 -0.83
CA THR A 20 -2.69 8.45 -1.77
C THR A 20 -1.69 7.33 -1.96
N ILE A 21 -1.34 7.04 -3.21
CA ILE A 21 -0.24 6.15 -3.55
C ILE A 21 0.94 7.02 -3.96
N THR A 22 2.11 6.79 -3.37
CA THR A 22 3.31 7.56 -3.69
C THR A 22 4.47 6.59 -3.93
N GLU A 23 5.19 6.77 -5.02
CA GLU A 23 6.44 6.05 -5.21
C GLU A 23 7.56 6.86 -4.59
N THR A 24 8.42 6.20 -3.84
CA THR A 24 9.51 6.88 -3.19
C THR A 24 10.72 5.95 -3.05
N SER A 25 11.83 6.46 -2.59
CA SER A 25 13.04 5.68 -2.49
C SER A 25 12.98 4.67 -1.36
N GLN A 26 13.74 3.61 -1.49
CA GLN A 26 13.87 2.62 -0.42
C GLN A 26 14.37 3.26 0.87
N ARG A 27 15.25 4.23 0.75
CA ARG A 27 15.77 4.94 1.92
C ARG A 27 14.66 5.64 2.68
N ASP A 28 13.75 6.32 1.95
CA ASP A 28 12.65 7.02 2.60
C ASP A 28 11.68 6.05 3.27
N ILE A 29 11.38 4.94 2.60
CA ILE A 29 10.50 3.92 3.17
C ILE A 29 11.10 3.37 4.47
N LYS A 30 12.38 3.04 4.44
CA LYS A 30 13.05 2.53 5.65
C LYS A 30 13.06 3.56 6.77
N ASN A 31 13.29 4.82 6.44
CA ASN A 31 13.29 5.87 7.44
C ASN A 31 11.92 6.03 8.10
N MET A 32 10.86 6.03 7.29
CA MET A 32 9.51 6.12 7.83
C MET A 32 9.20 4.94 8.76
N GLN A 33 9.59 3.76 8.34
CA GLN A 33 9.32 2.56 9.12
C GLN A 33 10.12 2.55 10.42
N ASN A 34 11.36 2.99 10.36
CA ASN A 34 12.20 3.07 11.56
C ASN A 34 11.66 4.05 12.57
N ILE A 35 11.16 5.18 12.11
CA ILE A 35 10.57 6.17 13.01
C ILE A 35 9.34 5.59 13.70
N ARG A 36 8.51 4.88 12.97
CA ARG A 36 7.32 4.27 13.56
C ARG A 36 7.66 3.19 14.58
N LYS A 37 8.65 2.36 14.26
CA LYS A 37 9.06 1.32 15.19
C LYS A 37 9.63 1.88 16.47
N ALA A 38 10.40 2.96 16.37
CA ALA A 38 10.95 3.62 17.54
C ALA A 38 9.85 4.16 18.42
N ASN A 39 8.79 4.72 17.82
CA ASN A 39 7.67 5.25 18.56
C ASN A 39 6.82 4.19 19.22
N GLU A 40 6.93 2.96 18.78
CA GLU A 40 6.15 1.87 19.34
C GLU A 40 6.89 1.16 20.46
N GLU A 41 7.98 1.68 20.91
CA GLU A 41 8.77 1.12 21.98
C GLU A 41 9.26 -0.25 21.73
N GLU A 42 9.23 -0.70 20.54
CA GLU A 42 9.66 -2.04 20.30
C GLU A 42 11.16 -2.06 20.18
N ASN A 43 11.78 -3.00 20.79
CA ASN A 43 13.18 -3.23 20.62
C ASN A 43 13.45 -3.84 19.28
N LEU A 44 12.83 -3.30 18.27
CA LEU A 44 13.00 -3.84 16.96
C LEU A 44 14.29 -3.31 16.41
N LYS A 45 15.21 -4.19 16.19
CA LYS A 45 16.46 -3.81 15.57
C LYS A 45 16.16 -3.42 14.13
N SER A 46 16.85 -2.42 13.67
CA SER A 46 16.83 -2.09 12.28
C SER A 46 17.21 -3.31 11.49
N THR A 47 16.41 -3.72 10.56
CA THR A 47 16.72 -4.84 9.72
C THR A 47 17.06 -4.30 8.35
N ASP A 48 17.86 -5.02 7.62
CA ASP A 48 18.19 -4.66 6.26
C ASP A 48 17.13 -5.14 5.29
N LEU A 49 15.94 -5.43 5.79
CA LEU A 49 14.87 -5.91 4.93
C LEU A 49 14.46 -4.80 3.99
N ARG A 50 14.37 -5.15 2.75
CA ARG A 50 13.87 -4.24 1.75
C ARG A 50 12.35 -4.26 1.79
N TYR A 51 11.75 -3.09 1.80
CA TYR A 51 10.31 -2.95 1.76
C TYR A 51 9.90 -2.61 0.33
N TYR A 52 9.17 -3.50 -0.32
CA TYR A 52 8.66 -3.20 -1.66
C TYR A 52 7.55 -2.16 -1.58
N GLY A 53 6.74 -2.23 -0.53
CA GLY A 53 5.68 -1.26 -0.32
C GLY A 53 5.21 -1.29 1.12
N ILE A 54 4.46 -0.28 1.51
CA ILE A 54 3.91 -0.15 2.85
C ILE A 54 2.57 0.57 2.80
N THR A 55 1.63 0.12 3.63
CA THR A 55 0.33 0.75 3.78
C THR A 55 0.20 1.30 5.19
N TYR A 56 0.01 2.61 5.31
CA TYR A 56 -0.24 3.24 6.59
C TYR A 56 -1.70 3.62 6.67
N THR A 57 -2.46 2.85 7.46
CA THR A 57 -3.91 3.04 7.53
C THR A 57 -4.29 4.30 8.29
N ASP A 58 -3.50 4.69 9.27
CA ASP A 58 -3.80 5.87 10.09
C ASP A 58 -3.70 7.17 9.31
N ILE A 59 -2.85 7.23 8.30
CA ILE A 59 -2.71 8.43 7.48
C ILE A 59 -3.20 8.20 6.05
N GLN A 60 -3.73 7.03 5.78
CA GLN A 60 -4.33 6.67 4.48
C GLN A 60 -3.37 6.88 3.31
N LYS A 61 -2.19 6.32 3.46
CA LYS A 61 -1.15 6.41 2.43
C LYS A 61 -0.53 5.07 2.14
N ILE A 62 -0.21 4.87 0.87
CA ILE A 62 0.52 3.72 0.39
C ILE A 62 1.81 4.22 -0.24
N TYR A 63 2.93 3.64 0.13
CA TYR A 63 4.23 3.96 -0.46
C TYR A 63 4.77 2.74 -1.18
N ILE A 64 5.28 2.95 -2.39
CA ILE A 64 5.84 1.89 -3.22
C ILE A 64 7.27 2.26 -3.57
N ASP A 65 8.17 1.29 -3.53
CA ASP A 65 9.56 1.51 -3.91
C ASP A 65 9.61 1.86 -5.41
N GLU A 66 10.16 3.03 -5.69
CA GLU A 66 10.17 3.57 -7.06
C GLU A 66 11.04 2.77 -8.02
N ASP A 67 12.00 2.00 -7.51
CA ASP A 67 12.95 1.27 -8.34
C ASP A 67 12.56 -0.16 -8.68
N LEU A 68 11.35 -0.56 -8.35
CA LEU A 68 10.90 -1.91 -8.67
C LEU A 68 10.61 -2.06 -10.16
N PRO A 69 10.92 -3.22 -10.74
CA PRO A 69 10.45 -3.52 -12.10
C PRO A 69 8.93 -3.45 -12.15
N LYS A 70 8.40 -3.18 -13.32
CA LYS A 70 6.96 -2.91 -13.48
C LYS A 70 6.07 -4.05 -12.97
N ASP A 71 6.43 -5.28 -13.27
CA ASP A 71 5.63 -6.45 -12.85
C ASP A 71 5.64 -6.61 -11.33
N ILE A 72 6.78 -6.38 -10.70
CA ILE A 72 6.88 -6.46 -9.25
C ILE A 72 6.17 -5.29 -8.61
N LYS A 73 6.27 -4.11 -9.21
CA LYS A 73 5.56 -2.93 -8.74
C LYS A 73 4.06 -3.16 -8.76
N LYS A 74 3.56 -3.77 -9.84
CA LYS A 74 2.14 -4.07 -9.95
C LYS A 74 1.69 -5.05 -8.87
N ALA A 75 2.44 -6.13 -8.68
CA ALA A 75 2.10 -7.11 -7.64
C ALA A 75 2.15 -6.48 -6.26
N THR A 76 3.13 -5.62 -6.02
CA THR A 76 3.26 -4.92 -4.74
C THR A 76 2.06 -4.01 -4.50
N LEU A 77 1.66 -3.27 -5.53
CA LEU A 77 0.52 -2.37 -5.39
C LEU A 77 -0.76 -3.15 -5.08
N ILE A 78 -0.97 -4.29 -5.73
CA ILE A 78 -2.12 -5.15 -5.44
C ILE A 78 -2.07 -5.60 -3.97
N HIS A 79 -0.90 -5.99 -3.50
CA HIS A 79 -0.72 -6.41 -2.12
C HIS A 79 -1.09 -5.29 -1.14
N GLU A 80 -0.59 -4.08 -1.37
CA GLU A 80 -0.87 -2.95 -0.48
C GLU A 80 -2.33 -2.52 -0.55
N LEU A 81 -2.92 -2.56 -1.74
CA LEU A 81 -4.34 -2.24 -1.88
C LEU A 81 -5.22 -3.27 -1.19
N THR A 82 -4.76 -4.50 -1.08
CA THR A 82 -5.49 -5.52 -0.32
C THR A 82 -5.53 -5.16 1.15
N HIS A 83 -4.41 -4.69 1.72
CA HIS A 83 -4.43 -4.18 3.09
C HIS A 83 -5.41 -3.02 3.25
N CYS A 84 -5.43 -2.14 2.27
CA CYS A 84 -6.33 -1.00 2.27
C CYS A 84 -7.80 -1.46 2.24
N TYR A 85 -8.11 -2.45 1.40
CA TYR A 85 -9.46 -3.01 1.31
C TYR A 85 -9.88 -3.62 2.63
N ILE A 86 -9.02 -4.42 3.23
CA ILE A 86 -9.32 -5.07 4.50
C ILE A 86 -9.59 -4.01 5.57
N PHE A 87 -8.74 -3.01 5.66
CA PHE A 87 -8.92 -1.95 6.64
C PHE A 87 -10.26 -1.23 6.47
N ASN A 88 -10.66 -0.98 5.24
CA ASN A 88 -11.85 -0.17 4.98
C ASN A 88 -13.16 -0.94 5.03
N TYR A 89 -13.13 -2.24 4.77
CA TYR A 89 -14.36 -3.02 4.62
C TYR A 89 -14.50 -4.18 5.60
N ILE A 90 -13.40 -4.66 6.17
CA ILE A 90 -13.44 -5.84 7.03
C ILE A 90 -13.11 -5.42 8.45
N THR A 91 -14.11 -5.04 9.21
CA THR A 91 -13.88 -4.49 10.53
C THR A 91 -14.14 -5.48 11.66
N HIS A 92 -14.68 -6.64 11.35
CA HIS A 92 -15.09 -7.59 12.37
C HIS A 92 -14.18 -8.80 12.47
N LEU A 93 -13.14 -8.89 11.67
CA LEU A 93 -12.24 -10.03 11.72
C LEU A 93 -11.10 -9.76 12.67
N ASP A 94 -10.77 -10.73 13.49
CA ASP A 94 -9.78 -10.64 14.49
C ASP A 94 -8.45 -11.10 13.98
N LYS A 95 -8.15 -11.01 12.74
CA LYS A 95 -6.91 -11.41 12.09
C LYS A 95 -6.71 -12.92 11.99
N ASN A 96 -7.73 -13.68 12.33
CA ASN A 96 -7.74 -15.11 12.09
C ASN A 96 -8.61 -15.36 10.89
N TYR A 97 -8.02 -15.39 9.72
CA TYR A 97 -8.78 -15.55 8.49
C TYR A 97 -8.91 -17.02 8.14
N SER A 98 -10.14 -17.47 7.95
CA SER A 98 -10.38 -18.81 7.40
C SER A 98 -10.11 -18.78 5.90
N GLU A 99 -10.04 -19.95 5.31
CA GLU A 99 -9.88 -20.05 3.87
C GLU A 99 -11.06 -19.39 3.14
N GLU A 100 -12.27 -19.53 3.71
CA GLU A 100 -13.45 -18.89 3.14
C GLU A 100 -13.35 -17.36 3.21
N ASP A 101 -12.83 -16.84 4.32
CA ASP A 101 -12.64 -15.39 4.45
C ASP A 101 -11.68 -14.88 3.38
N VAL A 102 -10.60 -15.60 3.15
CA VAL A 102 -9.62 -15.20 2.14
C VAL A 102 -10.25 -15.23 0.75
N ALA A 103 -11.02 -16.28 0.45
CA ALA A 103 -11.69 -16.38 -0.84
C ALA A 103 -12.67 -15.23 -1.06
N ASP A 104 -13.41 -14.86 -0.02
CA ASP A 104 -14.35 -13.74 -0.11
C ASP A 104 -13.61 -12.41 -0.31
N ILE A 105 -12.53 -12.20 0.41
CA ILE A 105 -11.73 -10.99 0.26
C ILE A 105 -11.21 -10.87 -1.17
N VAL A 106 -10.64 -11.94 -1.69
CA VAL A 106 -10.09 -11.92 -3.05
C VAL A 106 -11.19 -11.65 -4.08
N THR A 107 -12.31 -12.33 -3.94
CA THR A 107 -13.41 -12.21 -4.90
C THR A 107 -14.04 -10.82 -4.86
N ASN A 108 -14.31 -10.32 -3.67
CA ASN A 108 -15.04 -9.06 -3.52
C ASN A 108 -14.17 -7.83 -3.77
N SER A 109 -12.87 -7.94 -3.54
CA SER A 109 -11.97 -6.81 -3.73
C SER A 109 -11.47 -6.68 -5.16
N TYR A 110 -11.67 -7.71 -5.98
CA TYR A 110 -11.03 -7.80 -7.29
C TYR A 110 -11.27 -6.55 -8.16
N ASP A 111 -12.53 -6.21 -8.37
CA ASP A 111 -12.86 -5.10 -9.26
C ASP A 111 -12.35 -3.77 -8.73
N ILE A 112 -12.48 -3.55 -7.45
CA ILE A 112 -12.02 -2.31 -6.82
C ILE A 112 -10.51 -2.15 -6.97
N ILE A 113 -9.78 -3.20 -6.60
CA ILE A 113 -8.33 -3.16 -6.63
C ILE A 113 -7.81 -3.01 -8.05
N HIS A 114 -8.35 -3.80 -8.98
CA HIS A 114 -7.85 -3.77 -10.35
C HIS A 114 -8.19 -2.48 -11.08
N GLU A 115 -9.30 -1.85 -10.75
CA GLU A 115 -9.61 -0.55 -11.29
C GLU A 115 -8.58 0.49 -10.85
N ILE A 116 -8.20 0.47 -9.58
CA ILE A 116 -7.19 1.39 -9.06
C ILE A 116 -5.83 1.13 -9.69
N VAL A 117 -5.44 -0.15 -9.79
CA VAL A 117 -4.17 -0.54 -10.38
C VAL A 117 -4.09 -0.11 -11.85
N ASP A 118 -5.16 -0.35 -12.60
CA ASP A 118 -5.18 0.03 -14.01
C ASP A 118 -5.06 1.53 -14.18
N LYS A 119 -5.74 2.30 -13.36
CA LYS A 119 -5.64 3.74 -13.41
C LYS A 119 -4.23 4.22 -13.08
N TYR A 120 -3.63 3.60 -12.08
CA TYR A 120 -2.31 3.98 -11.64
C TYR A 120 -1.28 3.82 -12.76
N PHE A 121 -1.28 2.65 -13.39
CA PHE A 121 -0.30 2.40 -14.44
C PHE A 121 -0.61 3.14 -15.73
N LYS A 122 -1.86 3.42 -15.99
CA LYS A 122 -2.24 4.22 -17.14
C LYS A 122 -1.75 5.67 -17.01
N ILE A 123 -1.89 6.24 -15.83
CA ILE A 123 -1.42 7.59 -15.57
C ILE A 123 0.10 7.69 -15.75
N LYS A 124 0.82 6.66 -15.35
CA LYS A 124 2.27 6.66 -15.43
C LYS A 124 2.82 6.41 -16.83
N GLU A 125 2.01 5.90 -17.72
CA GLU A 125 2.40 5.73 -19.09
C GLU A 125 2.25 7.05 -19.83
#